data_35835b96caf69693c369c6ae2a2d5d24
#
_entry.id   35835b96caf69693c369c6ae2a2d5d24
#
_cell.length_a   1.000
_cell.length_b   1.000
_cell.length_c   1.000
_cell.angle_alpha   90.00
_cell.angle_beta   90.00
_cell.angle_gamma   90.00
#
_symmetry.space_group_name_H-M   'P 1'
#
loop_
_entity.id
_entity.type
_entity.pdbx_description
1 polymer ?
#
loop_
_entity_poly.entity_id
_entity_poly.type
_entity_poly.pdbx_seq_one_letter_code
_entity_poly.pdbx_strand_id
1 'polypeptide(L)'
;MIDLDHPRLSIVRQCELVSISRSSFYRGPMPDSAENLALMRLIDAQFLETPWYGSRQMARHLRRTGWCVGRHRVRRLMTRMGLAPIYQRPRTSEPHPQHKIHPYLLRHLTIDRPNQVWCADITYIQMRRGFLYLVAIMDWASRKVLAWRLSNTMDADFCVAALEAAIARYGKPEIFNTDQGSQFTSFTFTGTLKDAGIRISMDGRGRWMDNVFIERLWRSLKYECVFLSAFATGSEAQSGIGRWIGYYNTDRPHSTLAGRTPDEVYATQAREEKLAA
;
A
#
# COMPACT_ATOMS: atom_id res chain seq x y z
N MET A 1 37.54 18.98 -8.02
CA MET A 1 36.44 19.96 -7.81
C MET A 1 37.02 21.34 -7.52
N ILE A 2 37.87 21.53 -6.52
CA ILE A 2 38.68 22.74 -6.36
C ILE A 2 40.11 22.37 -6.74
N ASP A 3 40.67 23.10 -7.72
CA ASP A 3 42.02 22.89 -8.22
C ASP A 3 42.96 23.95 -7.62
N LEU A 4 44.01 23.50 -6.92
CA LEU A 4 45.01 24.37 -6.28
C LEU A 4 45.80 25.16 -7.27
N ASP A 5 46.06 24.62 -8.45
CA ASP A 5 46.91 25.20 -9.48
C ASP A 5 46.09 25.75 -10.67
N HIS A 6 44.81 26.07 -10.46
CA HIS A 6 43.95 26.59 -11.53
C HIS A 6 44.44 27.93 -12.09
N PRO A 7 44.71 28.04 -13.42
CA PRO A 7 45.45 29.16 -14.01
C PRO A 7 44.71 30.50 -13.94
N ARG A 8 43.39 30.54 -13.75
CA ARG A 8 42.58 31.76 -13.80
C ARG A 8 41.69 32.00 -12.60
N LEU A 9 41.51 31.04 -11.71
CA LEU A 9 40.58 31.16 -10.59
C LEU A 9 41.30 30.89 -9.27
N SER A 10 41.30 31.89 -8.37
CA SER A 10 41.80 31.70 -7.02
C SER A 10 40.92 30.67 -6.25
N ILE A 11 41.50 30.00 -5.25
CA ILE A 11 40.80 29.08 -4.37
C ILE A 11 39.54 29.71 -3.75
N VAL A 12 39.62 31.00 -3.38
CA VAL A 12 38.48 31.76 -2.84
C VAL A 12 37.34 31.78 -3.85
N ARG A 13 37.65 32.15 -5.09
CA ARG A 13 36.64 32.24 -6.15
C ARG A 13 36.06 30.88 -6.52
N GLN A 14 36.86 29.82 -6.52
CA GLN A 14 36.38 28.45 -6.72
C GLN A 14 35.47 28.00 -5.59
N CYS A 15 35.80 28.29 -4.32
CA CYS A 15 34.95 28.00 -3.17
C CYS A 15 33.59 28.70 -3.26
N GLU A 16 33.56 29.98 -3.66
CA GLU A 16 32.34 30.74 -3.88
C GLU A 16 31.47 30.10 -4.96
N LEU A 17 32.03 29.74 -6.11
CA LEU A 17 31.32 29.15 -7.23
C LEU A 17 30.65 27.80 -6.90
N VAL A 18 31.29 27.00 -6.02
CA VAL A 18 30.75 25.72 -5.59
C VAL A 18 30.03 25.78 -4.22
N SER A 19 29.80 26.98 -3.72
CA SER A 19 29.09 27.24 -2.45
C SER A 19 29.67 26.51 -1.23
N ILE A 20 30.99 26.35 -1.15
CA ILE A 20 31.69 25.79 0.03
C ILE A 20 32.48 26.89 0.74
N SER A 21 32.51 26.82 2.08
CA SER A 21 33.38 27.75 2.83
C SER A 21 34.84 27.38 2.63
N ARG A 22 35.70 28.40 2.52
CA ARG A 22 37.15 28.23 2.44
C ARG A 22 37.71 27.41 3.61
N SER A 23 37.17 27.59 4.81
CA SER A 23 37.56 26.84 6.00
C SER A 23 37.22 25.35 5.88
N SER A 24 36.13 25.01 5.21
CA SER A 24 35.75 23.60 4.92
C SER A 24 36.72 22.95 3.95
N PHE A 25 37.19 23.67 2.96
CA PHE A 25 38.20 23.20 2.01
C PHE A 25 39.53 22.85 2.69
N TYR A 26 40.04 23.74 3.52
CA TYR A 26 41.35 23.54 4.21
C TYR A 26 41.28 22.57 5.40
N ARG A 27 40.08 22.33 5.97
CA ARG A 27 39.96 21.42 7.13
C ARG A 27 40.27 19.97 6.79
N GLY A 28 40.08 19.57 5.53
CA GLY A 28 40.24 18.19 5.09
C GLY A 28 39.20 17.22 5.75
N PRO A 29 39.19 15.98 5.33
CA PRO A 29 38.37 14.96 5.98
C PRO A 29 38.94 14.65 7.38
N MET A 30 38.14 14.88 8.43
CA MET A 30 38.53 14.45 9.78
C MET A 30 38.39 12.91 9.89
N PRO A 31 39.41 12.23 10.43
CA PRO A 31 39.33 10.79 10.68
C PRO A 31 38.22 10.47 11.71
N ASP A 32 37.66 9.31 11.60
CA ASP A 32 36.65 8.85 12.57
C ASP A 32 37.31 8.63 13.94
N SER A 33 36.60 9.04 15.00
CA SER A 33 37.06 8.77 16.37
C SER A 33 37.05 7.25 16.64
N ALA A 34 37.91 6.77 17.53
CA ALA A 34 37.93 5.35 17.93
C ALA A 34 36.55 4.84 18.37
N GLU A 35 35.79 5.69 19.05
CA GLU A 35 34.43 5.36 19.46
C GLU A 35 33.47 5.20 18.26
N ASN A 36 33.58 6.05 17.21
CA ASN A 36 32.80 5.89 15.98
C ASN A 36 33.17 4.58 15.26
N LEU A 37 34.44 4.25 15.18
CA LEU A 37 34.90 3.00 14.57
C LEU A 37 34.37 1.76 15.33
N ALA A 38 34.36 1.82 16.67
CA ALA A 38 33.77 0.76 17.49
C ALA A 38 32.26 0.61 17.25
N LEU A 39 31.53 1.75 17.21
CA LEU A 39 30.10 1.76 16.88
C LEU A 39 29.83 1.25 15.46
N MET A 40 30.64 1.61 14.47
CA MET A 40 30.49 1.12 13.09
C MET A 40 30.63 -0.40 13.01
N ARG A 41 31.60 -1.00 13.73
CA ARG A 41 31.75 -2.47 13.79
C ARG A 41 30.52 -3.15 14.40
N LEU A 42 29.97 -2.61 15.48
CA LEU A 42 28.77 -3.14 16.12
C LEU A 42 27.52 -3.00 15.24
N ILE A 43 27.40 -1.85 14.56
CA ILE A 43 26.32 -1.61 13.60
C ILE A 43 26.40 -2.60 12.43
N ASP A 44 27.60 -2.85 11.90
CA ASP A 44 27.82 -3.77 10.81
C ASP A 44 27.45 -5.21 11.20
N ALA A 45 27.99 -5.68 12.30
CA ALA A 45 27.69 -7.02 12.83
C ALA A 45 26.16 -7.20 13.04
N GLN A 46 25.51 -6.23 13.69
CA GLN A 46 24.06 -6.32 13.91
C GLN A 46 23.26 -6.18 12.61
N PHE A 47 23.73 -5.40 11.66
CA PHE A 47 23.05 -5.24 10.38
C PHE A 47 23.09 -6.52 9.53
N LEU A 48 24.13 -7.31 9.60
CA LEU A 48 24.20 -8.62 8.95
C LEU A 48 23.13 -9.58 9.51
N GLU A 49 22.89 -9.54 10.82
CA GLU A 49 21.86 -10.36 11.48
C GLU A 49 20.44 -9.82 11.24
N THR A 50 20.28 -8.50 11.18
CA THR A 50 18.96 -7.83 11.08
C THR A 50 18.97 -6.73 10.02
N PRO A 51 19.07 -7.08 8.73
CA PRO A 51 19.21 -6.09 7.64
C PRO A 51 17.99 -5.15 7.48
N TRP A 52 16.89 -5.43 8.16
CA TRP A 52 15.71 -4.56 8.22
C TRP A 52 15.77 -3.52 9.35
N TYR A 53 16.82 -3.51 10.19
CA TYR A 53 16.94 -2.50 11.24
C TYR A 53 17.31 -1.14 10.67
N GLY A 54 16.36 -0.19 10.72
CA GLY A 54 16.66 1.22 10.48
C GLY A 54 17.34 1.88 11.68
N SER A 55 17.84 3.11 11.51
CA SER A 55 18.59 3.84 12.55
C SER A 55 17.88 3.98 13.89
N ARG A 56 16.53 3.94 13.94
CA ARG A 56 15.77 3.96 15.21
C ARG A 56 15.92 2.64 15.97
N GLN A 57 15.75 1.54 15.28
CA GLN A 57 15.81 0.20 15.88
C GLN A 57 17.26 -0.16 16.23
N MET A 58 18.20 0.17 15.35
CA MET A 58 19.64 0.02 15.59
C MET A 58 20.09 0.81 16.85
N ALA A 59 19.66 2.06 17.00
CA ALA A 59 19.96 2.83 18.22
C ALA A 59 19.35 2.25 19.49
N ARG A 60 18.14 1.64 19.40
CA ARG A 60 17.54 0.93 20.54
C ARG A 60 18.33 -0.30 20.91
N HIS A 61 18.76 -1.07 19.91
CA HIS A 61 19.57 -2.26 20.11
C HIS A 61 20.90 -1.91 20.81
N LEU A 62 21.64 -0.92 20.28
CA LEU A 62 22.91 -0.48 20.87
C LEU A 62 22.78 0.01 22.32
N ARG A 63 21.67 0.69 22.67
CA ARG A 63 21.41 1.10 24.05
C ARG A 63 21.18 -0.09 24.97
N ARG A 64 20.51 -1.15 24.51
CA ARG A 64 20.30 -2.37 25.28
C ARG A 64 21.62 -3.13 25.54
N THR A 65 22.62 -2.94 24.68
CA THR A 65 23.98 -3.48 24.86
C THR A 65 24.92 -2.52 25.60
N GLY A 66 24.38 -1.47 26.22
CA GLY A 66 25.13 -0.57 27.11
C GLY A 66 25.72 0.69 26.43
N TRP A 67 25.48 0.91 25.14
CA TRP A 67 26.03 2.07 24.44
C TRP A 67 25.13 3.30 24.59
N CYS A 68 25.68 4.41 25.07
CA CYS A 68 24.96 5.69 25.11
C CYS A 68 25.03 6.39 23.73
N VAL A 69 24.12 6.02 22.82
CA VAL A 69 24.12 6.53 21.44
C VAL A 69 22.74 7.01 20.99
N GLY A 70 22.70 8.20 20.36
CA GLY A 70 21.48 8.76 19.80
C GLY A 70 21.22 8.30 18.36
N ARG A 71 19.94 8.32 17.94
CA ARG A 71 19.50 7.94 16.58
C ARG A 71 20.25 8.71 15.48
N HIS A 72 20.50 10.00 15.67
CA HIS A 72 21.13 10.82 14.64
C HIS A 72 22.59 10.41 14.40
N ARG A 73 23.31 10.07 15.46
CA ARG A 73 24.69 9.53 15.35
C ARG A 73 24.68 8.20 14.61
N VAL A 74 23.79 7.28 15.00
CA VAL A 74 23.64 5.97 14.32
C VAL A 74 23.29 6.15 12.84
N ARG A 75 22.30 7.02 12.52
CA ARG A 75 21.93 7.29 11.13
C ARG A 75 23.12 7.79 10.30
N ARG A 76 23.90 8.73 10.84
CA ARG A 76 25.09 9.25 10.15
C ARG A 76 26.13 8.16 9.90
N LEU A 77 26.39 7.30 10.88
CA LEU A 77 27.32 6.18 10.73
C LEU A 77 26.83 5.16 9.72
N MET A 78 25.56 4.75 9.77
CA MET A 78 24.95 3.85 8.78
C MET A 78 25.05 4.44 7.36
N THR A 79 24.72 5.71 7.18
CA THR A 79 24.85 6.38 5.87
C THR A 79 26.29 6.38 5.38
N ARG A 80 27.24 6.63 6.26
CA ARG A 80 28.69 6.64 5.93
C ARG A 80 29.21 5.25 5.53
N MET A 81 28.65 4.20 6.10
CA MET A 81 28.92 2.79 5.76
C MET A 81 28.13 2.31 4.53
N GLY A 82 27.26 3.13 3.96
CA GLY A 82 26.38 2.72 2.85
C GLY A 82 25.26 1.77 3.27
N LEU A 83 24.99 1.63 4.58
CA LEU A 83 23.97 0.71 5.09
C LEU A 83 22.58 1.35 5.04
N ALA A 84 21.69 0.73 4.28
CA ALA A 84 20.27 1.10 4.20
C ALA A 84 19.42 -0.13 4.55
N PRO A 85 18.41 0.00 5.45
CA PRO A 85 17.58 -1.12 5.83
C PRO A 85 16.78 -1.65 4.64
N ILE A 86 16.64 -2.96 4.57
CA ILE A 86 15.80 -3.64 3.58
C ILE A 86 14.35 -3.40 3.97
N TYR A 87 13.68 -2.51 3.27
CA TYR A 87 12.23 -2.30 3.35
C TYR A 87 11.69 -1.83 2.01
N GLN A 88 10.43 -2.10 1.76
CA GLN A 88 9.77 -1.61 0.56
C GLN A 88 9.68 -0.08 0.61
N ARG A 89 10.20 0.58 -0.42
CA ARG A 89 10.12 2.05 -0.52
C ARG A 89 8.66 2.45 -0.73
N PRO A 90 8.15 3.47 0.00
CA PRO A 90 6.88 4.08 -0.35
C PRO A 90 6.99 4.70 -1.75
N ARG A 91 5.95 4.55 -2.58
CA ARG A 91 5.85 4.94 -4.00
C ARG A 91 6.41 3.89 -4.95
N THR A 92 5.63 2.85 -5.16
CA THR A 92 5.86 1.83 -6.20
C THR A 92 5.19 2.17 -7.52
N SER A 93 4.32 3.20 -7.56
CA SER A 93 3.65 3.68 -8.77
C SER A 93 3.68 5.20 -8.85
N GLU A 94 3.92 5.73 -10.05
CA GLU A 94 3.79 7.15 -10.36
C GLU A 94 2.39 7.40 -10.97
N PRO A 95 1.63 8.38 -10.45
CA PRO A 95 0.35 8.76 -11.04
C PRO A 95 0.56 9.29 -12.47
N HIS A 96 -0.25 8.83 -13.42
CA HIS A 96 -0.22 9.38 -14.77
C HIS A 96 -0.75 10.83 -14.75
N PRO A 97 -0.04 11.82 -15.33
CA PRO A 97 -0.41 13.24 -15.21
C PRO A 97 -1.81 13.60 -15.72
N GLN A 98 -2.35 12.81 -16.66
CA GLN A 98 -3.67 13.04 -17.27
C GLN A 98 -4.82 12.31 -16.55
N HIS A 99 -4.55 11.50 -15.54
CA HIS A 99 -5.60 10.79 -14.80
C HIS A 99 -6.34 11.77 -13.86
N LYS A 100 -7.65 11.86 -14.03
CA LYS A 100 -8.50 12.72 -13.22
C LYS A 100 -8.76 12.08 -11.87
N ILE A 101 -8.43 12.79 -10.80
CA ILE A 101 -8.80 12.42 -9.42
C ILE A 101 -10.20 12.96 -9.16
N HIS A 102 -11.08 12.07 -8.68
CA HIS A 102 -12.45 12.43 -8.32
C HIS A 102 -12.54 12.80 -6.82
N PRO A 103 -13.52 13.65 -6.42
CA PRO A 103 -13.68 14.03 -5.01
C PRO A 103 -14.14 12.85 -4.15
N TYR A 104 -13.80 12.88 -2.86
CA TYR A 104 -14.31 11.93 -1.88
C TYR A 104 -15.76 12.28 -1.49
N LEU A 105 -16.70 11.39 -1.80
CA LEU A 105 -18.14 11.62 -1.65
C LEU A 105 -18.73 11.02 -0.37
N LEU A 106 -17.98 10.21 0.38
CA LEU A 106 -18.53 9.45 1.52
C LEU A 106 -18.47 10.21 2.84
N ARG A 107 -17.88 11.43 2.87
CA ARG A 107 -17.83 12.23 4.10
C ARG A 107 -19.24 12.59 4.56
N HIS A 108 -19.59 12.21 5.78
CA HIS A 108 -20.90 12.43 6.39
C HIS A 108 -22.07 11.69 5.72
N LEU A 109 -21.79 10.74 4.82
CA LEU A 109 -22.81 9.89 4.24
C LEU A 109 -23.10 8.72 5.18
N THR A 110 -24.35 8.57 5.61
CA THR A 110 -24.80 7.34 6.27
C THR A 110 -24.99 6.28 5.19
N ILE A 111 -24.30 5.16 5.33
CA ILE A 111 -24.35 4.05 4.39
C ILE A 111 -25.09 2.90 5.13
N ASP A 112 -26.33 2.70 4.79
CA ASP A 112 -27.27 1.85 5.52
C ASP A 112 -27.92 0.76 4.68
N ARG A 113 -27.74 0.75 3.36
CA ARG A 113 -28.32 -0.23 2.46
C ARG A 113 -27.34 -0.78 1.43
N PRO A 114 -27.58 -2.02 0.93
CA PRO A 114 -26.81 -2.60 -0.18
C PRO A 114 -26.88 -1.73 -1.44
N ASN A 115 -25.85 -1.81 -2.25
CA ASN A 115 -25.72 -1.09 -3.51
C ASN A 115 -25.74 0.46 -3.40
N GLN A 116 -25.75 1.02 -2.20
CA GLN A 116 -25.55 2.45 -2.02
C GLN A 116 -24.09 2.83 -2.32
N VAL A 117 -23.13 2.10 -1.78
CA VAL A 117 -21.70 2.30 -2.04
C VAL A 117 -21.02 0.95 -2.26
N TRP A 118 -20.30 0.83 -3.35
CA TRP A 118 -19.33 -0.25 -3.55
C TRP A 118 -17.91 0.29 -3.41
N CYS A 119 -17.00 -0.54 -2.93
CA CYS A 119 -15.57 -0.22 -2.89
C CYS A 119 -14.75 -1.29 -3.59
N ALA A 120 -13.61 -0.88 -4.14
CA ALA A 120 -12.65 -1.78 -4.74
C ALA A 120 -11.22 -1.44 -4.29
N ASP A 121 -10.38 -2.46 -4.28
CA ASP A 121 -8.96 -2.35 -4.04
C ASP A 121 -8.21 -3.54 -4.66
N ILE A 122 -6.90 -3.39 -4.82
CA ILE A 122 -6.01 -4.42 -5.34
C ILE A 122 -5.03 -4.85 -4.26
N THR A 123 -4.85 -6.15 -4.09
CA THR A 123 -3.82 -6.70 -3.21
C THR A 123 -2.92 -7.70 -3.90
N TYR A 124 -1.73 -7.90 -3.35
CA TYR A 124 -0.78 -8.92 -3.79
C TYR A 124 -1.07 -10.23 -3.08
N ILE A 125 -1.17 -11.31 -3.85
CA ILE A 125 -1.27 -12.69 -3.37
C ILE A 125 0.09 -13.35 -3.52
N GLN A 126 0.72 -13.64 -2.40
CA GLN A 126 2.01 -14.31 -2.38
C GLN A 126 1.86 -15.76 -2.85
N MET A 127 2.69 -16.15 -3.81
CA MET A 127 2.79 -17.48 -4.35
C MET A 127 4.09 -18.14 -3.88
N ARG A 128 4.21 -19.44 -4.06
CA ARG A 128 5.48 -20.13 -3.82
C ARG A 128 6.64 -19.54 -4.64
N ARG A 129 6.35 -19.04 -5.84
CA ARG A 129 7.27 -18.29 -6.69
C ARG A 129 6.54 -17.05 -7.22
N GLY A 130 7.01 -15.86 -6.84
CA GLY A 130 6.42 -14.60 -7.26
C GLY A 130 5.10 -14.28 -6.56
N PHE A 131 4.22 -13.59 -7.24
CA PHE A 131 2.90 -13.16 -6.74
C PHE A 131 1.90 -12.98 -7.88
N LEU A 132 0.62 -12.94 -7.50
CA LEU A 132 -0.49 -12.52 -8.37
C LEU A 132 -1.13 -11.26 -7.80
N TYR A 133 -1.85 -10.54 -8.64
CA TYR A 133 -2.71 -9.43 -8.24
C TYR A 133 -4.13 -9.93 -8.05
N LEU A 134 -4.78 -9.49 -7.01
CA LEU A 134 -6.19 -9.77 -6.75
C LEU A 134 -6.94 -8.45 -6.61
N VAL A 135 -7.92 -8.20 -7.48
CA VAL A 135 -8.92 -7.15 -7.28
C VAL A 135 -10.17 -7.76 -6.67
N ALA A 136 -10.80 -7.06 -5.74
CA ALA A 136 -12.15 -7.39 -5.30
C ALA A 136 -13.02 -6.13 -5.27
N ILE A 137 -14.32 -6.34 -5.48
CA ILE A 137 -15.37 -5.36 -5.34
C ILE A 137 -16.27 -5.81 -4.20
N MET A 138 -16.48 -4.93 -3.24
CA MET A 138 -17.24 -5.17 -2.03
C MET A 138 -18.37 -4.18 -1.89
N ASP A 139 -19.54 -4.66 -1.49
CA ASP A 139 -20.63 -3.81 -1.01
C ASP A 139 -20.28 -3.25 0.39
N TRP A 140 -20.38 -1.95 0.52
CA TRP A 140 -19.95 -1.27 1.74
C TRP A 140 -20.85 -1.54 2.95
N ALA A 141 -22.17 -1.64 2.77
CA ALA A 141 -23.11 -1.87 3.85
C ALA A 141 -23.02 -3.32 4.39
N SER A 142 -23.13 -4.29 3.51
CA SER A 142 -23.19 -5.72 3.85
C SER A 142 -21.80 -6.37 4.03
N ARG A 143 -20.72 -5.73 3.55
CA ARG A 143 -19.37 -6.33 3.45
C ARG A 143 -19.27 -7.50 2.45
N LYS A 144 -20.28 -7.76 1.65
CA LYS A 144 -20.30 -8.83 0.67
C LYS A 144 -19.30 -8.58 -0.44
N VAL A 145 -18.47 -9.57 -0.73
CA VAL A 145 -17.61 -9.57 -1.92
C VAL A 145 -18.48 -9.91 -3.13
N LEU A 146 -18.70 -8.94 -3.99
CA LEU A 146 -19.60 -9.06 -5.15
C LEU A 146 -18.90 -9.70 -6.34
N ALA A 147 -17.67 -9.28 -6.60
CA ALA A 147 -16.83 -9.83 -7.66
C ALA A 147 -15.35 -9.75 -7.26
N TRP A 148 -14.55 -10.59 -7.88
CA TRP A 148 -13.10 -10.62 -7.72
C TRP A 148 -12.45 -11.23 -8.97
N ARG A 149 -11.18 -10.87 -9.22
CA ARG A 149 -10.37 -11.41 -10.31
C ARG A 149 -8.91 -11.51 -9.87
N LEU A 150 -8.23 -12.57 -10.35
CA LEU A 150 -6.79 -12.73 -10.26
C LEU A 150 -6.14 -12.36 -11.60
N SER A 151 -4.98 -11.73 -11.55
CA SER A 151 -4.16 -11.44 -12.73
C SER A 151 -2.67 -11.60 -12.40
N ASN A 152 -1.87 -11.92 -13.40
CA ASN A 152 -0.41 -11.88 -13.33
C ASN A 152 0.16 -10.52 -13.79
N THR A 153 -0.69 -9.64 -14.35
CA THR A 153 -0.37 -8.27 -14.74
C THR A 153 -1.18 -7.27 -13.93
N MET A 154 -0.65 -6.08 -13.74
CA MET A 154 -1.28 -4.98 -13.02
C MET A 154 -1.84 -3.93 -14.00
N ASP A 155 -2.57 -4.39 -15.01
CA ASP A 155 -3.29 -3.53 -15.95
C ASP A 155 -4.67 -3.09 -15.40
N ALA A 156 -5.43 -2.30 -16.16
CA ALA A 156 -6.78 -1.89 -15.75
C ALA A 156 -7.86 -2.93 -16.14
N ASP A 157 -7.56 -3.82 -17.09
CA ASP A 157 -8.56 -4.67 -17.73
C ASP A 157 -9.18 -5.69 -16.76
N PHE A 158 -8.36 -6.28 -15.87
CA PHE A 158 -8.90 -7.21 -14.89
C PHE A 158 -9.78 -6.53 -13.82
N CYS A 159 -9.56 -5.22 -13.57
CA CYS A 159 -10.41 -4.42 -12.70
C CYS A 159 -11.74 -4.10 -13.39
N VAL A 160 -11.71 -3.76 -14.68
CA VAL A 160 -12.90 -3.53 -15.50
C VAL A 160 -13.74 -4.81 -15.61
N ALA A 161 -13.12 -5.95 -15.90
CA ALA A 161 -13.81 -7.22 -15.96
C ALA A 161 -14.47 -7.62 -14.61
N ALA A 162 -13.86 -7.28 -13.48
CA ALA A 162 -14.47 -7.47 -12.16
C ALA A 162 -15.69 -6.54 -11.96
N LEU A 163 -15.57 -5.26 -12.38
CA LEU A 163 -16.65 -4.28 -12.29
C LEU A 163 -17.86 -4.69 -13.13
N GLU A 164 -17.64 -5.07 -14.38
CA GLU A 164 -18.70 -5.53 -15.29
C GLU A 164 -19.41 -6.77 -14.76
N ALA A 165 -18.64 -7.74 -14.23
CA ALA A 165 -19.21 -8.94 -13.61
C ALA A 165 -20.07 -8.62 -12.36
N ALA A 166 -19.64 -7.62 -11.54
CA ALA A 166 -20.41 -7.18 -10.40
C ALA A 166 -21.71 -6.49 -10.84
N ILE A 167 -21.64 -5.56 -11.81
CA ILE A 167 -22.80 -4.83 -12.34
C ILE A 167 -23.81 -5.81 -12.98
N ALA A 168 -23.34 -6.74 -13.79
CA ALA A 168 -24.20 -7.70 -14.47
C ALA A 168 -24.98 -8.58 -13.48
N ARG A 169 -24.39 -8.91 -12.31
CA ARG A 169 -25.02 -9.82 -11.34
C ARG A 169 -25.86 -9.13 -10.28
N TYR A 170 -25.44 -7.95 -9.83
CA TYR A 170 -26.02 -7.29 -8.66
C TYR A 170 -26.68 -5.93 -8.97
N GLY A 171 -26.65 -5.50 -10.23
CA GLY A 171 -27.04 -4.15 -10.60
C GLY A 171 -25.92 -3.14 -10.36
N LYS A 172 -26.24 -1.88 -10.35
CA LYS A 172 -25.27 -0.78 -10.18
C LYS A 172 -25.37 -0.13 -8.81
N PRO A 173 -24.24 0.29 -8.20
CA PRO A 173 -24.28 1.11 -7.00
C PRO A 173 -24.58 2.60 -7.34
N GLU A 174 -24.95 3.37 -6.33
CA GLU A 174 -25.05 4.81 -6.47
C GLU A 174 -23.66 5.48 -6.52
N ILE A 175 -22.73 4.99 -5.70
CA ILE A 175 -21.37 5.50 -5.59
C ILE A 175 -20.38 4.32 -5.66
N PHE A 176 -19.30 4.52 -6.40
CA PHE A 176 -18.17 3.60 -6.42
C PHE A 176 -16.95 4.28 -5.82
N ASN A 177 -16.38 3.71 -4.75
CA ASN A 177 -15.25 4.26 -4.02
C ASN A 177 -13.97 3.45 -4.25
N THR A 178 -12.87 4.13 -4.57
CA THR A 178 -11.55 3.52 -4.77
C THR A 178 -10.45 4.39 -4.19
N ASP A 179 -9.25 3.85 -4.12
CA ASP A 179 -8.05 4.66 -3.97
C ASP A 179 -7.71 5.42 -5.28
N GLN A 180 -6.59 6.16 -5.26
CA GLN A 180 -6.09 6.89 -6.42
C GLN A 180 -5.08 6.06 -7.24
N GLY A 181 -5.17 4.72 -7.20
CA GLY A 181 -4.34 3.82 -7.97
C GLY A 181 -4.49 4.03 -9.48
N SER A 182 -3.41 3.79 -10.24
CA SER A 182 -3.39 4.01 -11.69
C SER A 182 -4.44 3.19 -12.44
N GLN A 183 -4.81 2.01 -11.93
CA GLN A 183 -5.83 1.13 -12.50
C GLN A 183 -7.21 1.75 -12.38
N PHE A 184 -7.55 2.28 -11.19
CA PHE A 184 -8.85 2.88 -10.89
C PHE A 184 -9.01 4.30 -11.43
N THR A 185 -7.92 5.01 -11.68
CA THR A 185 -7.91 6.33 -12.33
C THR A 185 -7.83 6.25 -13.85
N SER A 186 -7.67 5.05 -14.43
CA SER A 186 -7.58 4.83 -15.87
C SER A 186 -8.85 5.30 -16.60
N PHE A 187 -8.70 5.73 -17.85
CA PHE A 187 -9.83 6.15 -18.67
C PHE A 187 -10.83 5.03 -18.90
N THR A 188 -10.35 3.78 -19.06
CA THR A 188 -11.20 2.61 -19.26
C THR A 188 -12.08 2.36 -18.03
N PHE A 189 -11.48 2.29 -16.84
CA PHE A 189 -12.23 2.02 -15.61
C PHE A 189 -13.22 3.14 -15.26
N THR A 190 -12.76 4.40 -15.30
CA THR A 190 -13.63 5.56 -15.03
C THR A 190 -14.67 5.78 -16.11
N GLY A 191 -14.39 5.39 -17.36
CA GLY A 191 -15.34 5.37 -18.47
C GLY A 191 -16.48 4.41 -18.20
N THR A 192 -16.18 3.14 -17.88
CA THR A 192 -17.18 2.12 -17.54
C THR A 192 -18.12 2.57 -16.42
N LEU A 193 -17.59 3.21 -15.37
CA LEU A 193 -18.41 3.75 -14.28
C LEU A 193 -19.33 4.88 -14.75
N LYS A 194 -18.83 5.80 -15.58
CA LYS A 194 -19.62 6.93 -16.13
C LYS A 194 -20.71 6.45 -17.06
N ASP A 195 -20.41 5.50 -17.94
CA ASP A 195 -21.35 4.93 -18.91
C ASP A 195 -22.48 4.19 -18.20
N ALA A 196 -22.17 3.57 -17.05
CA ALA A 196 -23.19 2.99 -16.16
C ALA A 196 -23.97 4.04 -15.33
N GLY A 197 -23.59 5.32 -15.35
CA GLY A 197 -24.21 6.39 -14.55
C GLY A 197 -23.87 6.30 -13.06
N ILE A 198 -22.73 5.74 -12.69
CA ILE A 198 -22.26 5.56 -11.31
C ILE A 198 -21.41 6.76 -10.89
N ARG A 199 -21.68 7.32 -9.72
CA ARG A 199 -20.85 8.41 -9.16
C ARG A 199 -19.52 7.87 -8.66
N ILE A 200 -18.42 8.52 -9.02
CA ILE A 200 -17.07 8.11 -8.65
C ILE A 200 -16.61 8.88 -7.41
N SER A 201 -16.15 8.15 -6.40
CA SER A 201 -15.51 8.67 -5.19
C SER A 201 -14.09 8.13 -5.10
N MET A 202 -13.13 8.98 -4.73
CA MET A 202 -11.76 8.56 -4.52
C MET A 202 -11.25 9.01 -3.17
N ASP A 203 -10.55 8.10 -2.49
CA ASP A 203 -9.98 8.35 -1.16
C ASP A 203 -8.94 9.46 -1.21
N GLY A 204 -8.87 10.26 -0.16
CA GLY A 204 -7.82 11.26 -0.01
C GLY A 204 -6.44 10.60 0.20
N ARG A 205 -5.38 11.21 -0.34
CA ARG A 205 -4.00 10.70 -0.14
C ARG A 205 -3.70 10.48 1.34
N GLY A 206 -3.29 9.24 1.69
CA GLY A 206 -2.89 8.88 3.05
C GLY A 206 -4.05 8.68 4.04
N ARG A 207 -5.29 8.66 3.59
CA ARG A 207 -6.49 8.42 4.42
C ARG A 207 -6.90 6.94 4.35
N TRP A 208 -6.15 6.08 5.01
CA TRP A 208 -6.43 4.63 5.10
C TRP A 208 -7.82 4.29 5.66
N MET A 209 -8.43 5.20 6.44
CA MET A 209 -9.77 4.97 6.99
C MET A 209 -10.88 4.99 5.93
N ASP A 210 -10.62 5.61 4.80
CA ASP A 210 -11.60 5.77 3.74
C ASP A 210 -11.83 4.47 2.93
N ASN A 211 -10.98 3.41 3.11
CA ASN A 211 -11.13 2.09 2.47
C ASN A 211 -10.91 0.92 3.45
N VAL A 212 -11.11 1.17 4.74
CA VAL A 212 -10.79 0.25 5.86
C VAL A 212 -11.45 -1.13 5.74
N PHE A 213 -12.60 -1.24 5.08
CA PHE A 213 -13.34 -2.50 5.03
C PHE A 213 -12.72 -3.50 4.08
N ILE A 214 -12.27 -3.05 2.92
CA ILE A 214 -11.59 -3.93 1.97
C ILE A 214 -10.16 -4.24 2.43
N GLU A 215 -9.49 -3.32 3.15
CA GLU A 215 -8.22 -3.61 3.81
C GLU A 215 -8.36 -4.72 4.87
N ARG A 216 -9.46 -4.72 5.63
CA ARG A 216 -9.79 -5.80 6.57
C ARG A 216 -10.07 -7.12 5.86
N LEU A 217 -10.75 -7.10 4.70
CA LEU A 217 -10.93 -8.27 3.86
C LEU A 217 -9.56 -8.87 3.48
N TRP A 218 -8.62 -8.03 3.03
CA TRP A 218 -7.28 -8.49 2.67
C TRP A 218 -6.54 -9.13 3.83
N ARG A 219 -6.66 -8.54 5.02
CA ARG A 219 -6.07 -9.14 6.21
C ARG A 219 -6.66 -10.52 6.48
N SER A 220 -7.99 -10.66 6.50
CA SER A 220 -8.64 -11.95 6.72
C SER A 220 -8.26 -12.96 5.66
N LEU A 221 -8.33 -12.62 4.39
CA LEU A 221 -7.94 -13.50 3.28
C LEU A 221 -6.49 -13.98 3.41
N LYS A 222 -5.57 -13.08 3.71
CA LYS A 222 -4.14 -13.43 3.82
C LYS A 222 -3.90 -14.39 4.98
N TYR A 223 -4.44 -14.13 6.15
CA TYR A 223 -4.20 -14.95 7.35
C TYR A 223 -5.03 -16.25 7.36
N GLU A 224 -6.23 -16.24 6.81
CA GLU A 224 -7.13 -17.38 6.87
C GLU A 224 -7.03 -18.31 5.64
N CYS A 225 -6.37 -17.85 4.55
CA CYS A 225 -6.25 -18.62 3.31
C CYS A 225 -4.84 -18.60 2.73
N VAL A 226 -4.33 -17.43 2.31
CA VAL A 226 -3.12 -17.33 1.50
C VAL A 226 -1.87 -17.87 2.22
N PHE A 227 -1.64 -17.44 3.47
CA PHE A 227 -0.47 -17.85 4.25
C PHE A 227 -0.54 -19.31 4.71
N LEU A 228 -1.73 -19.89 4.75
CA LEU A 228 -1.93 -21.30 5.10
C LEU A 228 -1.79 -22.24 3.91
N SER A 229 -2.01 -21.74 2.68
CA SER A 229 -2.12 -22.60 1.49
C SER A 229 -0.84 -22.69 0.66
N ALA A 230 0.09 -21.71 0.77
CA ALA A 230 1.36 -21.66 0.03
C ALA A 230 1.21 -22.02 -1.47
N PHE A 231 0.25 -21.39 -2.17
CA PHE A 231 -0.14 -21.71 -3.54
C PHE A 231 1.08 -21.81 -4.48
N ALA A 232 1.16 -22.91 -5.23
CA ALA A 232 2.22 -23.13 -6.21
C ALA A 232 1.84 -22.61 -7.62
N THR A 233 0.55 -22.68 -7.96
CA THR A 233 0.02 -22.31 -9.28
C THR A 233 -1.12 -21.31 -9.21
N GLY A 234 -1.35 -20.56 -10.30
CA GLY A 234 -2.48 -19.63 -10.40
C GLY A 234 -3.84 -20.32 -10.29
N SER A 235 -3.96 -21.55 -10.78
CA SER A 235 -5.18 -22.36 -10.67
C SER A 235 -5.48 -22.75 -9.23
N GLU A 236 -4.46 -23.13 -8.45
CA GLU A 236 -4.60 -23.38 -7.02
C GLU A 236 -5.04 -22.12 -6.26
N ALA A 237 -4.41 -20.98 -6.57
CA ALA A 237 -4.79 -19.70 -5.98
C ALA A 237 -6.24 -19.33 -6.33
N GLN A 238 -6.66 -19.49 -7.60
CA GLN A 238 -8.02 -19.23 -8.06
C GLN A 238 -9.02 -20.09 -7.29
N SER A 239 -8.76 -21.40 -7.18
CA SER A 239 -9.64 -22.34 -6.48
C SER A 239 -9.68 -22.09 -4.97
N GLY A 240 -8.52 -21.86 -4.35
CA GLY A 240 -8.41 -21.64 -2.90
C GLY A 240 -9.06 -20.34 -2.47
N ILE A 241 -8.78 -19.25 -3.16
CA ILE A 241 -9.37 -17.93 -2.90
C ILE A 241 -10.86 -17.96 -3.18
N GLY A 242 -11.31 -18.64 -4.25
CA GLY A 242 -12.72 -18.78 -4.57
C GLY A 242 -13.51 -19.49 -3.47
N ARG A 243 -12.99 -20.60 -2.93
CA ARG A 243 -13.59 -21.28 -1.77
C ARG A 243 -13.65 -20.39 -0.53
N TRP A 244 -12.54 -19.67 -0.26
CA TRP A 244 -12.50 -18.80 0.90
C TRP A 244 -13.46 -17.61 0.78
N ILE A 245 -13.58 -16.98 -0.40
CA ILE A 245 -14.54 -15.88 -0.63
C ILE A 245 -15.98 -16.40 -0.54
N GLY A 246 -16.24 -17.62 -1.05
CA GLY A 246 -17.51 -18.30 -0.80
C GLY A 246 -17.81 -18.38 0.68
N TYR A 247 -16.95 -19.02 1.47
CA TYR A 247 -17.06 -19.12 2.93
C TYR A 247 -17.20 -17.74 3.60
N TYR A 248 -16.41 -16.74 3.20
CA TYR A 248 -16.49 -15.39 3.73
C TYR A 248 -17.88 -14.78 3.57
N ASN A 249 -18.51 -14.98 2.42
CA ASN A 249 -19.83 -14.42 2.13
C ASN A 249 -20.97 -15.22 2.80
N THR A 250 -20.91 -16.57 2.80
CA THR A 250 -22.05 -17.42 3.19
C THR A 250 -22.01 -17.93 4.61
N ASP A 251 -20.82 -18.14 5.18
CA ASP A 251 -20.67 -18.87 6.44
C ASP A 251 -19.91 -18.12 7.53
N ARG A 252 -19.04 -17.18 7.16
CA ARG A 252 -18.19 -16.46 8.12
C ARG A 252 -18.98 -15.42 8.90
N PRO A 253 -19.14 -15.56 10.24
CA PRO A 253 -19.83 -14.57 11.05
C PRO A 253 -18.99 -13.29 11.21
N HIS A 254 -19.65 -12.13 11.17
CA HIS A 254 -19.02 -10.83 11.32
C HIS A 254 -19.54 -10.10 12.56
N SER A 255 -18.63 -9.73 13.45
CA SER A 255 -18.99 -9.00 14.68
C SER A 255 -19.67 -7.65 14.40
N THR A 256 -19.25 -6.95 13.34
CA THR A 256 -19.84 -5.67 12.92
C THR A 256 -21.22 -5.82 12.27
N LEU A 257 -21.63 -7.04 11.92
CA LEU A 257 -22.91 -7.39 11.35
C LEU A 257 -23.78 -8.18 12.37
N ALA A 258 -23.50 -8.00 13.65
CA ALA A 258 -24.20 -8.70 14.74
C ALA A 258 -24.14 -10.24 14.62
N GLY A 259 -23.00 -10.76 14.14
CA GLY A 259 -22.78 -12.19 13.95
C GLY A 259 -23.36 -12.77 12.66
N ARG A 260 -24.06 -11.98 11.86
CA ARG A 260 -24.57 -12.38 10.56
C ARG A 260 -23.47 -12.47 9.51
N THR A 261 -23.71 -13.22 8.45
CA THR A 261 -22.85 -13.28 7.29
C THR A 261 -23.13 -12.12 6.31
N PRO A 262 -22.18 -11.77 5.44
CA PRO A 262 -22.41 -10.78 4.40
C PRO A 262 -23.61 -11.06 3.50
N ASP A 263 -23.84 -12.33 3.15
CA ASP A 263 -24.97 -12.74 2.31
C ASP A 263 -26.32 -12.55 3.00
N GLU A 264 -26.41 -12.90 4.29
CA GLU A 264 -27.62 -12.69 5.09
C GLU A 264 -27.99 -11.21 5.16
N VAL A 265 -27.01 -10.33 5.40
CA VAL A 265 -27.25 -8.89 5.48
C VAL A 265 -27.65 -8.34 4.12
N TYR A 266 -26.92 -8.70 3.06
CA TYR A 266 -27.24 -8.26 1.70
C TYR A 266 -28.66 -8.69 1.26
N ALA A 267 -29.03 -9.94 1.52
CA ALA A 267 -30.34 -10.47 1.12
C ALA A 267 -31.51 -9.86 1.91
N THR A 268 -31.33 -9.62 3.22
CA THR A 268 -32.38 -9.03 4.07
C THR A 268 -32.69 -7.59 3.61
N GLN A 269 -31.67 -6.76 3.47
CA GLN A 269 -31.84 -5.36 3.09
C GLN A 269 -32.35 -5.20 1.64
N ALA A 270 -31.91 -6.05 0.71
CA ALA A 270 -32.43 -6.05 -0.66
C ALA A 270 -33.90 -6.49 -0.77
N ARG A 271 -34.42 -7.27 0.20
CA ARG A 271 -35.85 -7.60 0.28
C ARG A 271 -36.68 -6.43 0.84
N GLU A 272 -36.16 -5.75 1.86
CA GLU A 272 -36.82 -4.59 2.47
C GLU A 272 -36.99 -3.46 1.45
N GLU A 273 -35.99 -3.19 0.61
CA GLU A 273 -36.08 -2.21 -0.47
C GLU A 273 -37.14 -2.56 -1.51
N LYS A 274 -37.27 -3.85 -1.89
CA LYS A 274 -38.29 -4.30 -2.84
C LYS A 274 -39.71 -4.25 -2.28
N LEU A 275 -39.87 -4.25 -0.97
CA LEU A 275 -41.18 -4.12 -0.31
C LEU A 275 -41.56 -2.66 -0.09
N ALA A 276 -40.57 -1.73 -0.10
CA ALA A 276 -40.77 -0.30 0.10
C ALA A 276 -40.91 0.49 -1.21
N ALA A 277 -40.62 -0.11 -2.36
CA ALA A 277 -40.76 0.46 -3.72
C ALA A 277 -42.06 0.01 -4.41
#